data_03624c3bf3d95dc245422586b24ab0c2
#
_entry.id   03624c3bf3d95dc245422586b24ab0c2
#
_cell.length_a   1.000
_cell.length_b   1.000
_cell.length_c   1.000
_cell.angle_alpha   90.00
_cell.angle_beta   90.00
_cell.angle_gamma   90.00
#
_symmetry.space_group_name_H-M   'P 1'
#
loop_
_entity.id
_entity.type
_entity.pdbx_description
1 polymer ?
#
loop_
_entity_poly.entity_id
_entity_poly.type
_entity_poly.pdbx_seq_one_letter_code
_entity_poly.pdbx_strand_id
1 'polypeptide(L)'
;ADRFYLIIDEAHRGTKVNRNDESTRQTVMQKFVKGSEGEIPAIDLILGVSATPQRFQQLIEGQANRTPHKCEVNPLDVRASGLLKDRIMVFHPSEAFPTDTTMLRAAVLQWRAMSAQWHEYAQAQGIPTVHPALIIQVQDGSSDGVSRTNLDEVIATIEKETGPIDPAEIAHCFEHDAPLSAHGVLIRKIDPSRIQEETYIKFVLFKMALTTGWDCPRAEVMMSFRTAQDDTLIAQLIGRMVRTPLARRIE
;
A
#
# COMPACT_ATOMS: atom_id res chain seq x y z
N ALA A 1 -3.87 28.89 -29.70
CA ALA A 1 -2.83 27.95 -29.29
C ALA A 1 -3.35 27.16 -28.11
N ASP A 2 -3.41 25.84 -28.24
CA ASP A 2 -3.86 24.96 -27.19
C ASP A 2 -2.81 25.00 -26.05
N ARG A 3 -3.27 25.23 -24.81
CA ARG A 3 -2.39 25.23 -23.64
C ARG A 3 -2.43 23.85 -23.03
N PHE A 4 -1.26 23.26 -22.85
CA PHE A 4 -1.10 21.98 -22.15
C PHE A 4 -0.75 22.24 -20.69
N TYR A 5 -1.37 21.46 -19.82
CA TYR A 5 -1.04 21.37 -18.39
C TYR A 5 -0.50 19.97 -18.11
N LEU A 6 0.56 19.87 -17.36
CA LEU A 6 1.13 18.58 -16.95
C LEU A 6 0.93 18.38 -15.45
N ILE A 7 0.22 17.32 -15.07
CA ILE A 7 0.09 16.91 -13.68
C ILE A 7 0.92 15.63 -13.52
N ILE A 8 1.86 15.65 -12.59
CA ILE A 8 2.78 14.54 -12.31
C ILE A 8 2.52 14.06 -10.91
N ASP A 9 1.95 12.86 -10.79
CA ASP A 9 1.88 12.14 -9.52
C ASP A 9 3.22 11.46 -9.23
N GLU A 10 3.57 11.34 -7.94
CA GLU A 10 4.88 10.84 -7.49
C GLU A 10 6.05 11.58 -8.17
N ALA A 11 5.98 12.90 -8.24
CA ALA A 11 6.88 13.77 -9.01
C ALA A 11 8.36 13.64 -8.63
N HIS A 12 8.70 12.95 -7.52
CA HIS A 12 10.06 12.60 -7.16
C HIS A 12 10.65 11.45 -8.01
N ARG A 13 9.80 10.67 -8.72
CA ARG A 13 10.22 9.60 -9.63
C ARG A 13 10.67 10.19 -10.97
N GLY A 14 11.63 9.54 -11.62
CA GLY A 14 12.15 10.00 -12.92
C GLY A 14 13.08 11.22 -12.89
N THR A 15 13.38 11.75 -11.69
CA THR A 15 14.32 12.86 -11.48
C THR A 15 15.76 12.40 -11.28
N LYS A 16 16.03 11.08 -11.18
CA LYS A 16 17.38 10.55 -10.97
C LYS A 16 18.27 10.89 -12.18
N VAL A 17 19.31 11.66 -11.95
CA VAL A 17 20.44 11.80 -12.88
C VAL A 17 21.38 10.64 -12.59
N ASN A 18 21.59 9.75 -13.57
CA ASN A 18 22.67 8.75 -13.48
C ASN A 18 24.00 9.49 -13.54
N ARG A 19 24.74 9.53 -12.44
CA ARG A 19 26.04 10.21 -12.30
C ARG A 19 27.18 9.57 -13.10
N ASN A 20 26.96 8.39 -13.70
CA ASN A 20 28.02 7.62 -14.35
C ASN A 20 28.01 7.66 -15.87
N ASP A 21 27.16 8.47 -16.49
CA ASP A 21 27.13 8.59 -17.95
C ASP A 21 27.22 10.07 -18.34
N GLU A 22 28.34 10.48 -18.94
CA GLU A 22 28.56 11.84 -19.44
C GLU A 22 27.61 12.22 -20.60
N SER A 23 26.93 11.25 -21.18
CA SER A 23 25.80 11.48 -22.08
C SER A 23 24.50 11.49 -21.27
N THR A 24 24.17 12.61 -20.67
CA THR A 24 22.96 12.82 -19.87
C THR A 24 21.70 12.63 -20.73
N ARG A 25 21.27 11.41 -20.94
CA ARG A 25 19.93 11.16 -21.50
C ARG A 25 18.89 11.65 -20.52
N GLN A 26 18.28 12.77 -20.81
CA GLN A 26 17.14 13.29 -20.08
C GLN A 26 16.03 12.23 -20.10
N THR A 27 15.42 11.98 -18.94
CA THR A 27 14.20 11.15 -18.89
C THR A 27 13.08 11.86 -19.65
N VAL A 28 12.07 11.12 -20.10
CA VAL A 28 10.90 11.69 -20.79
C VAL A 28 10.27 12.82 -19.94
N MET A 29 10.18 12.62 -18.62
CA MET A 29 9.67 13.63 -17.70
C MET A 29 10.55 14.89 -17.68
N GLN A 30 11.86 14.73 -17.64
CA GLN A 30 12.79 15.87 -17.68
C GLN A 30 12.68 16.66 -19.00
N LYS A 31 12.45 15.98 -20.13
CA LYS A 31 12.22 16.62 -21.42
C LYS A 31 10.94 17.47 -21.43
N PHE A 32 9.85 16.98 -20.84
CA PHE A 32 8.61 17.78 -20.71
C PHE A 32 8.77 18.96 -19.76
N VAL A 33 9.51 18.78 -18.66
CA VAL A 33 9.72 19.85 -17.69
C VAL A 33 10.67 20.91 -18.21
N LYS A 34 11.79 20.53 -18.83
CA LYS A 34 12.86 21.44 -19.27
C LYS A 34 12.73 21.89 -20.72
N GLY A 35 12.01 21.14 -21.51
CA GLY A 35 12.10 21.18 -22.97
C GLY A 35 13.32 20.42 -23.47
N SER A 36 13.36 20.18 -24.77
CA SER A 36 14.47 19.57 -25.50
C SER A 36 14.66 20.35 -26.77
N GLU A 37 15.87 20.85 -27.02
CA GLU A 37 16.16 21.67 -28.19
C GLU A 37 15.76 20.97 -29.50
N GLY A 38 14.89 21.63 -30.28
CA GLY A 38 14.41 21.12 -31.55
C GLY A 38 13.40 19.96 -31.53
N GLU A 39 13.09 19.40 -30.35
CA GLU A 39 12.19 18.24 -30.22
C GLU A 39 10.89 18.59 -29.51
N ILE A 40 10.97 19.04 -28.25
CA ILE A 40 9.82 19.24 -27.37
C ILE A 40 9.91 20.62 -26.70
N PRO A 41 8.93 21.50 -26.86
CA PRO A 41 8.86 22.74 -26.10
C PRO A 41 8.58 22.41 -24.61
N ALA A 42 9.17 23.17 -23.68
CA ALA A 42 8.86 23.06 -22.28
C ALA A 42 7.37 23.37 -22.02
N ILE A 43 6.70 22.57 -21.20
CA ILE A 43 5.29 22.79 -20.85
C ILE A 43 5.20 23.96 -19.88
N ASP A 44 4.30 24.93 -20.14
CA ASP A 44 4.20 26.18 -19.38
C ASP A 44 3.80 25.96 -17.92
N LEU A 45 2.78 25.13 -17.67
CA LEU A 45 2.28 24.87 -16.33
C LEU A 45 2.42 23.38 -15.95
N ILE A 46 3.14 23.15 -14.87
CA ILE A 46 3.37 21.80 -14.33
C ILE A 46 2.99 21.79 -12.87
N LEU A 47 2.14 20.82 -12.49
CA LEU A 47 1.78 20.50 -11.12
C LEU A 47 2.43 19.17 -10.73
N GLY A 48 3.41 19.22 -9.84
CA GLY A 48 4.01 18.03 -9.25
C GLY A 48 3.38 17.71 -7.89
N VAL A 49 2.88 16.49 -7.71
CA VAL A 49 2.38 15.98 -6.43
C VAL A 49 3.35 14.95 -5.90
N SER A 50 3.82 15.10 -4.67
CA SER A 50 4.77 14.16 -4.05
C SER A 50 4.82 14.33 -2.55
N ALA A 51 4.97 13.22 -1.82
CA ALA A 51 5.28 13.23 -0.38
C ALA A 51 6.74 13.68 -0.12
N THR A 52 7.63 13.56 -1.10
CA THR A 52 9.05 13.94 -1.03
C THR A 52 9.43 14.87 -2.18
N PRO A 53 9.02 16.15 -2.15
CA PRO A 53 9.12 17.05 -3.30
C PRO A 53 10.54 17.54 -3.62
N GLN A 54 11.52 17.31 -2.74
CA GLN A 54 12.87 17.89 -2.84
C GLN A 54 13.55 17.64 -4.19
N ARG A 55 13.42 16.41 -4.73
CA ARG A 55 14.03 16.07 -6.03
C ARG A 55 13.35 16.79 -7.19
N PHE A 56 12.04 16.92 -7.13
CA PHE A 56 11.29 17.65 -8.15
C PHE A 56 11.57 19.16 -8.06
N GLN A 57 11.67 19.71 -6.86
CA GLN A 57 12.11 21.09 -6.61
C GLN A 57 13.47 21.37 -7.24
N GLN A 58 14.49 20.52 -6.97
CA GLN A 58 15.82 20.63 -7.58
C GLN A 58 15.79 20.58 -9.11
N LEU A 59 14.85 19.82 -9.69
CA LEU A 59 14.69 19.80 -11.16
C LEU A 59 14.18 21.12 -11.71
N ILE A 60 13.32 21.82 -10.98
CA ILE A 60 12.70 23.08 -11.39
C ILE A 60 13.57 24.30 -11.09
N GLU A 61 14.25 24.33 -9.94
CA GLU A 61 15.07 25.45 -9.47
C GLU A 61 16.21 25.83 -10.46
N GLY A 62 16.65 24.91 -11.30
CA GLY A 62 17.64 25.18 -12.35
C GLY A 62 17.08 25.83 -13.62
N GLN A 63 15.77 26.18 -13.68
CA GLN A 63 15.13 26.72 -14.89
C GLN A 63 14.89 28.23 -14.76
N ALA A 64 15.62 29.02 -15.54
CA ALA A 64 15.56 30.49 -15.48
C ALA A 64 14.16 31.08 -15.80
N ASN A 65 13.30 30.33 -16.48
CA ASN A 65 11.99 30.81 -16.97
C ASN A 65 10.82 30.28 -16.15
N ARG A 66 11.04 29.72 -14.94
CA ARG A 66 9.98 29.16 -14.12
C ARG A 66 9.97 29.78 -12.72
N THR A 67 8.76 30.08 -12.24
CA THR A 67 8.53 30.51 -10.87
C THR A 67 7.93 29.32 -10.11
N PRO A 68 8.68 28.66 -9.21
CA PRO A 68 8.15 27.56 -8.41
C PRO A 68 7.21 28.11 -7.32
N HIS A 69 6.04 27.50 -7.22
CA HIS A 69 5.12 27.70 -6.10
C HIS A 69 5.01 26.40 -5.32
N LYS A 70 5.31 26.43 -4.03
CA LYS A 70 5.14 25.28 -3.13
C LYS A 70 3.83 25.42 -2.37
N CYS A 71 2.98 24.40 -2.47
CA CYS A 71 1.84 24.22 -1.59
C CYS A 71 2.12 23.00 -0.70
N GLU A 72 2.04 23.19 0.59
CA GLU A 72 2.27 22.13 1.58
C GLU A 72 1.00 21.97 2.41
N VAL A 73 0.46 20.75 2.43
CA VAL A 73 -0.71 20.43 3.25
C VAL A 73 -0.22 20.04 4.64
N ASN A 74 -0.70 20.73 5.65
CA ASN A 74 -0.34 20.44 7.03
C ASN A 74 -0.90 19.06 7.44
N PRO A 75 -0.07 18.13 7.93
CA PRO A 75 -0.52 16.82 8.39
C PRO A 75 -1.60 16.88 9.49
N LEU A 76 -1.61 17.92 10.32
CA LEU A 76 -2.63 18.12 11.34
C LEU A 76 -4.00 18.42 10.73
N ASP A 77 -4.04 19.19 9.64
CA ASP A 77 -5.29 19.50 8.94
C ASP A 77 -5.84 18.25 8.23
N VAL A 78 -4.95 17.42 7.64
CA VAL A 78 -5.35 16.14 7.07
C VAL A 78 -5.90 15.19 8.13
N ARG A 79 -5.29 15.14 9.31
CA ARG A 79 -5.79 14.36 10.44
C ARG A 79 -7.14 14.91 10.93
N ALA A 80 -7.27 16.22 11.07
CA ALA A 80 -8.51 16.88 11.51
C ALA A 80 -9.67 16.66 10.54
N SER A 81 -9.40 16.51 9.24
CA SER A 81 -10.42 16.22 8.22
C SER A 81 -11.06 14.84 8.35
N GLY A 82 -10.45 13.91 9.12
CA GLY A 82 -10.90 12.53 9.26
C GLY A 82 -10.62 11.63 8.07
N LEU A 83 -9.78 12.06 7.13
CA LEU A 83 -9.32 11.22 6.00
C LEU A 83 -8.35 10.12 6.44
N LEU A 84 -7.67 10.32 7.57
CA LEU A 84 -6.72 9.36 8.13
C LEU A 84 -7.27 8.73 9.41
N LYS A 85 -6.91 7.49 9.65
CA LYS A 85 -7.13 6.79 10.93
C LYS A 85 -6.43 7.55 12.05
N ASP A 86 -7.08 7.71 13.17
CA ASP A 86 -6.54 8.47 14.31
C ASP A 86 -5.34 7.80 14.97
N ARG A 87 -5.25 6.47 14.87
CA ARG A 87 -4.23 5.67 15.55
C ARG A 87 -3.73 4.53 14.69
N ILE A 88 -2.42 4.36 14.67
CA ILE A 88 -1.73 3.20 14.14
C ILE A 88 -1.03 2.54 15.32
N MET A 89 -1.31 1.27 15.56
CA MET A 89 -0.65 0.49 16.59
C MET A 89 0.31 -0.48 15.92
N VAL A 90 1.58 -0.40 16.30
CA VAL A 90 2.64 -1.29 15.82
C VAL A 90 3.05 -2.20 16.96
N PHE A 91 2.97 -3.50 16.72
CA PHE A 91 3.42 -4.52 17.66
C PHE A 91 4.60 -5.26 17.05
N HIS A 92 5.63 -5.46 17.83
CA HIS A 92 6.73 -6.35 17.48
C HIS A 92 6.98 -7.30 18.66
N PRO A 93 7.39 -8.56 18.38
CA PRO A 93 7.72 -9.48 19.48
C PRO A 93 8.92 -8.92 20.24
N SER A 94 8.87 -9.00 21.57
CA SER A 94 10.07 -8.86 22.39
C SER A 94 10.94 -10.11 22.23
N GLU A 95 12.26 -9.99 22.37
CA GLU A 95 13.22 -11.09 22.17
C GLU A 95 12.91 -12.37 23.01
N ALA A 96 12.05 -12.27 24.01
CA ALA A 96 11.65 -13.37 24.88
C ALA A 96 10.39 -14.14 24.44
N PHE A 97 9.67 -13.71 23.41
CA PHE A 97 8.37 -14.27 22.93
C PHE A 97 8.18 -13.95 21.44
N PRO A 98 7.26 -14.55 20.83
CA PRO A 98 6.82 -15.89 20.56
C PRO A 98 7.00 -16.29 19.09
N THR A 99 6.58 -17.49 18.75
CA THR A 99 6.51 -17.99 17.39
C THR A 99 5.65 -17.09 16.49
N ASP A 100 5.98 -17.04 15.20
CA ASP A 100 5.21 -16.35 14.15
C ASP A 100 3.70 -16.69 14.22
N THR A 101 3.37 -17.91 14.59
CA THR A 101 1.99 -18.40 14.80
C THR A 101 1.24 -17.62 15.89
N THR A 102 1.90 -17.25 16.98
CA THR A 102 1.26 -16.45 18.06
C THR A 102 0.96 -15.02 17.56
N MET A 103 1.86 -14.43 16.78
CA MET A 103 1.64 -13.11 16.18
C MET A 103 0.50 -13.16 15.17
N LEU A 104 0.44 -14.18 14.33
CA LEU A 104 -0.66 -14.38 13.39
C LEU A 104 -1.98 -14.54 14.13
N ARG A 105 -2.02 -15.36 15.19
CA ARG A 105 -3.21 -15.52 16.00
C ARG A 105 -3.69 -14.20 16.59
N ALA A 106 -2.78 -13.39 17.12
CA ALA A 106 -3.11 -12.06 17.65
C ALA A 106 -3.68 -11.14 16.57
N ALA A 107 -3.11 -11.18 15.34
CA ALA A 107 -3.61 -10.41 14.20
C ALA A 107 -5.03 -10.86 13.79
N VAL A 108 -5.30 -12.16 13.77
CA VAL A 108 -6.65 -12.70 13.46
C VAL A 108 -7.66 -12.26 14.53
N LEU A 109 -7.31 -12.34 15.80
CA LEU A 109 -8.19 -11.89 16.88
C LEU A 109 -8.46 -10.38 16.81
N GLN A 110 -7.45 -9.58 16.49
CA GLN A 110 -7.62 -8.14 16.27
C GLN A 110 -8.53 -7.86 15.08
N TRP A 111 -8.34 -8.56 13.95
CA TRP A 111 -9.20 -8.44 12.79
C TRP A 111 -10.68 -8.78 13.12
N ARG A 112 -10.92 -9.83 13.91
CA ARG A 112 -12.28 -10.18 14.37
C ARG A 112 -12.89 -9.07 15.23
N ALA A 113 -12.12 -8.52 16.18
CA ALA A 113 -12.57 -7.41 17.01
C ALA A 113 -12.96 -6.19 16.17
N MET A 114 -12.12 -5.81 15.20
CA MET A 114 -12.41 -4.70 14.29
C MET A 114 -13.62 -4.98 13.40
N SER A 115 -13.79 -6.22 12.93
CA SER A 115 -14.97 -6.62 12.14
C SER A 115 -16.25 -6.47 12.94
N ALA A 116 -16.26 -6.85 14.22
CA ALA A 116 -17.39 -6.67 15.11
C ALA A 116 -17.68 -5.18 15.35
N GLN A 117 -16.66 -4.37 15.63
CA GLN A 117 -16.81 -2.92 15.82
C GLN A 117 -17.39 -2.23 14.56
N TRP A 118 -16.92 -2.59 13.37
CA TRP A 118 -17.48 -2.06 12.13
C TRP A 118 -18.93 -2.45 11.92
N HIS A 119 -19.30 -3.67 12.29
CA HIS A 119 -20.69 -4.12 12.21
C HIS A 119 -21.59 -3.32 13.16
N GLU A 120 -21.20 -3.18 14.42
CA GLU A 120 -21.91 -2.40 15.43
C GLU A 120 -22.07 -0.92 15.01
N TYR A 121 -20.97 -0.31 14.55
CA TYR A 121 -20.98 1.06 14.05
C TYR A 121 -21.92 1.24 12.86
N ALA A 122 -21.86 0.34 11.89
CA ALA A 122 -22.71 0.39 10.71
C ALA A 122 -24.20 0.28 11.08
N GLN A 123 -24.55 -0.61 12.01
CA GLN A 123 -25.90 -0.72 12.53
C GLN A 123 -26.36 0.56 13.24
N ALA A 124 -25.53 1.12 14.11
CA ALA A 124 -25.83 2.35 14.84
C ALA A 124 -26.02 3.56 13.92
N GLN A 125 -25.27 3.63 12.81
CA GLN A 125 -25.31 4.73 11.86
C GLN A 125 -26.27 4.51 10.68
N GLY A 126 -26.86 3.32 10.54
CA GLY A 126 -27.72 3.00 9.40
C GLY A 126 -27.01 3.01 8.04
N ILE A 127 -25.73 2.62 8.00
CA ILE A 127 -24.87 2.62 6.79
C ILE A 127 -24.45 1.19 6.43
N PRO A 128 -23.98 0.94 5.20
CA PRO A 128 -23.39 -0.33 4.84
C PRO A 128 -22.17 -0.67 5.73
N THR A 129 -22.07 -1.94 6.13
CA THR A 129 -20.94 -2.40 6.94
C THR A 129 -19.62 -2.37 6.14
N VAL A 130 -18.60 -1.80 6.72
CA VAL A 130 -17.22 -1.95 6.23
C VAL A 130 -16.73 -3.35 6.61
N HIS A 131 -16.22 -4.09 5.65
CA HIS A 131 -15.63 -5.42 5.85
C HIS A 131 -14.10 -5.32 5.92
N PRO A 132 -13.50 -5.34 7.11
CA PRO A 132 -12.06 -5.28 7.26
C PRO A 132 -11.33 -6.42 6.55
N ALA A 133 -10.13 -6.13 6.03
CA ALA A 133 -9.24 -7.13 5.52
C ALA A 133 -8.01 -7.28 6.44
N LEU A 134 -7.57 -8.53 6.66
CA LEU A 134 -6.30 -8.87 7.25
C LEU A 134 -5.29 -9.15 6.12
N ILE A 135 -4.24 -8.36 6.09
CA ILE A 135 -3.18 -8.45 5.08
C ILE A 135 -1.99 -9.18 5.70
N ILE A 136 -1.58 -10.29 5.11
CA ILE A 136 -0.55 -11.17 5.64
C ILE A 136 0.64 -11.19 4.68
N GLN A 137 1.76 -10.61 5.11
CA GLN A 137 3.00 -10.64 4.36
C GLN A 137 3.76 -11.92 4.65
N VAL A 138 4.02 -12.72 3.61
CA VAL A 138 4.78 -13.96 3.72
C VAL A 138 6.19 -13.79 3.15
N GLN A 139 7.10 -14.68 3.55
CA GLN A 139 8.47 -14.69 3.04
C GLN A 139 8.52 -15.15 1.58
N ASP A 140 9.53 -14.69 0.85
CA ASP A 140 9.77 -15.18 -0.51
C ASP A 140 10.07 -16.68 -0.51
N GLY A 141 9.67 -17.35 -1.59
CA GLY A 141 9.97 -18.74 -1.80
C GLY A 141 11.44 -19.01 -2.13
N SER A 142 11.75 -20.27 -2.25
CA SER A 142 13.00 -20.78 -2.80
C SER A 142 12.69 -21.58 -4.07
N SER A 143 13.69 -22.23 -4.68
CA SER A 143 13.51 -23.14 -5.82
C SER A 143 12.43 -24.22 -5.60
N ASP A 144 12.15 -24.54 -4.35
CA ASP A 144 11.32 -25.69 -3.96
C ASP A 144 9.90 -25.29 -3.48
N GLY A 145 9.56 -23.98 -3.47
CA GLY A 145 8.24 -23.57 -3.00
C GLY A 145 7.90 -22.10 -3.23
N VAL A 146 6.61 -21.83 -3.26
CA VAL A 146 6.06 -20.47 -3.47
C VAL A 146 6.44 -19.53 -2.33
N SER A 147 6.55 -20.02 -1.11
CA SER A 147 6.92 -19.23 0.09
C SER A 147 7.73 -20.08 1.05
N ARG A 148 8.65 -19.45 1.79
CA ARG A 148 9.29 -20.08 2.96
C ARG A 148 8.38 -20.10 4.19
N THR A 149 7.38 -19.23 4.26
CA THR A 149 6.33 -19.32 5.26
C THR A 149 5.47 -20.53 4.98
N ASN A 150 5.22 -21.35 5.99
CA ASN A 150 4.33 -22.51 5.89
C ASN A 150 2.88 -22.04 5.75
N LEU A 151 2.35 -22.08 4.53
CA LEU A 151 1.00 -21.61 4.24
C LEU A 151 -0.08 -22.52 4.85
N ASP A 152 0.17 -23.83 5.00
CA ASP A 152 -0.78 -24.72 5.68
C ASP A 152 -0.96 -24.33 7.14
N GLU A 153 0.13 -23.97 7.82
CA GLU A 153 0.09 -23.48 9.20
C GLU A 153 -0.60 -22.12 9.31
N VAL A 154 -0.40 -21.24 8.33
CA VAL A 154 -1.09 -19.95 8.27
C VAL A 154 -2.60 -20.17 8.19
N ILE A 155 -3.06 -20.99 7.26
CA ILE A 155 -4.48 -21.27 7.07
C ILE A 155 -5.07 -21.96 8.30
N ALA A 156 -4.42 -23.01 8.81
CA ALA A 156 -4.85 -23.70 10.02
C ALA A 156 -4.97 -22.78 11.23
N THR A 157 -4.06 -21.80 11.37
CA THR A 157 -4.12 -20.81 12.46
C THR A 157 -5.31 -19.88 12.30
N ILE A 158 -5.61 -19.43 11.07
CA ILE A 158 -6.79 -18.59 10.81
C ILE A 158 -8.06 -19.39 11.10
N GLU A 159 -8.19 -20.61 10.57
CA GLU A 159 -9.38 -21.46 10.76
C GLU A 159 -9.64 -21.82 12.22
N LYS A 160 -8.59 -21.97 13.01
CA LYS A 160 -8.72 -22.21 14.45
C LYS A 160 -9.45 -21.09 15.19
N GLU A 161 -9.29 -19.85 14.71
CA GLU A 161 -9.88 -18.66 15.37
C GLU A 161 -11.19 -18.21 14.69
N THR A 162 -11.42 -18.58 13.42
CA THR A 162 -12.57 -18.08 12.63
C THR A 162 -13.56 -19.15 12.23
N GLY A 163 -13.21 -20.44 12.34
CA GLY A 163 -13.89 -21.55 11.67
C GLY A 163 -13.36 -21.74 10.24
N PRO A 164 -13.90 -22.75 9.52
CA PRO A 164 -13.48 -23.07 8.16
C PRO A 164 -13.53 -21.84 7.24
N ILE A 165 -12.50 -21.66 6.43
CA ILE A 165 -12.40 -20.54 5.48
C ILE A 165 -13.08 -20.92 4.18
N ASP A 166 -14.04 -20.11 3.72
CA ASP A 166 -14.55 -20.21 2.35
C ASP A 166 -13.43 -19.78 1.36
N PRO A 167 -13.13 -20.56 0.31
CA PRO A 167 -12.16 -20.18 -0.73
C PRO A 167 -12.41 -18.80 -1.34
N ALA A 168 -13.65 -18.29 -1.32
CA ALA A 168 -13.95 -16.94 -1.76
C ALA A 168 -13.43 -15.86 -0.81
N GLU A 169 -13.19 -16.15 0.46
CA GLU A 169 -12.80 -15.20 1.50
C GLU A 169 -11.28 -14.97 1.58
N ILE A 170 -10.49 -15.77 0.83
CA ILE A 170 -9.03 -15.70 0.84
C ILE A 170 -8.45 -15.56 -0.55
N ALA A 171 -7.42 -14.74 -0.68
CA ALA A 171 -6.73 -14.53 -1.95
C ALA A 171 -5.23 -14.29 -1.76
N HIS A 172 -4.46 -14.37 -2.84
CA HIS A 172 -3.04 -14.04 -2.86
C HIS A 172 -2.67 -13.08 -3.99
N CYS A 173 -1.64 -12.26 -3.76
CA CYS A 173 -1.05 -11.33 -4.74
C CYS A 173 0.37 -11.79 -5.15
N PHE A 174 0.58 -13.09 -5.36
CA PHE A 174 1.89 -13.60 -5.77
C PHE A 174 2.05 -13.53 -7.29
N GLU A 175 3.29 -13.32 -7.75
CA GLU A 175 3.67 -13.50 -9.16
C GLU A 175 3.77 -15.01 -9.48
N HIS A 176 2.64 -15.70 -9.35
CA HIS A 176 2.53 -17.14 -9.53
C HIS A 176 1.17 -17.43 -10.15
N ASP A 177 1.16 -18.12 -11.31
CA ASP A 177 -0.05 -18.34 -12.08
C ASP A 177 -0.66 -19.76 -11.87
N ALA A 178 0.09 -20.67 -11.25
CA ALA A 178 -0.45 -21.98 -10.92
C ALA A 178 -1.46 -21.87 -9.75
N PRO A 179 -2.47 -22.77 -9.71
CA PRO A 179 -3.39 -22.83 -8.57
C PRO A 179 -2.63 -23.03 -7.26
N LEU A 180 -2.95 -22.21 -6.27
CA LEU A 180 -2.38 -22.28 -4.92
C LEU A 180 -3.41 -22.92 -3.99
N SER A 181 -2.98 -23.94 -3.26
CA SER A 181 -3.80 -24.56 -2.22
C SER A 181 -2.95 -24.74 -0.96
N ALA A 182 -3.54 -24.47 0.20
CA ALA A 182 -2.92 -24.70 1.49
C ALA A 182 -3.98 -25.16 2.48
N HIS A 183 -3.65 -26.17 3.30
CA HIS A 183 -4.54 -26.77 4.30
C HIS A 183 -5.91 -27.18 3.71
N GLY A 184 -5.92 -27.64 2.44
CA GLY A 184 -7.13 -28.03 1.74
C GLY A 184 -7.97 -26.86 1.19
N VAL A 185 -7.59 -25.61 1.43
CA VAL A 185 -8.28 -24.41 0.94
C VAL A 185 -7.62 -23.94 -0.36
N LEU A 186 -8.42 -23.74 -1.41
CA LEU A 186 -7.98 -23.11 -2.66
C LEU A 186 -7.85 -21.60 -2.44
N ILE A 187 -6.68 -21.05 -2.73
CA ILE A 187 -6.37 -19.62 -2.57
C ILE A 187 -6.24 -19.01 -3.97
N ARG A 188 -7.20 -18.19 -4.36
CA ARG A 188 -7.22 -17.58 -5.69
C ARG A 188 -6.27 -16.41 -5.80
N LYS A 189 -5.75 -16.15 -7.00
CA LYS A 189 -5.00 -14.94 -7.30
C LYS A 189 -5.93 -13.74 -7.43
N ILE A 190 -5.49 -12.59 -6.89
CA ILE A 190 -6.18 -11.31 -7.05
C ILE A 190 -5.18 -10.22 -7.46
N ASP A 191 -5.64 -9.30 -8.32
CA ASP A 191 -4.92 -8.06 -8.56
C ASP A 191 -5.00 -7.16 -7.32
N PRO A 192 -3.87 -6.61 -6.82
CA PRO A 192 -3.86 -5.73 -5.66
C PRO A 192 -4.86 -4.56 -5.74
N SER A 193 -5.08 -3.99 -6.91
CA SER A 193 -6.00 -2.86 -7.12
C SER A 193 -7.46 -3.21 -6.82
N ARG A 194 -7.83 -4.49 -6.91
CA ARG A 194 -9.20 -4.97 -6.70
C ARG A 194 -9.52 -5.32 -5.24
N ILE A 195 -8.52 -5.41 -4.37
CA ILE A 195 -8.73 -5.83 -2.98
C ILE A 195 -9.75 -4.92 -2.27
N GLN A 196 -9.70 -3.62 -2.50
CA GLN A 196 -10.62 -2.67 -1.88
C GLN A 196 -12.08 -2.92 -2.28
N GLU A 197 -12.33 -3.29 -3.52
CA GLU A 197 -13.67 -3.45 -4.10
C GLU A 197 -14.28 -4.82 -3.78
N GLU A 198 -13.45 -5.87 -3.76
CA GLU A 198 -13.90 -7.24 -3.48
C GLU A 198 -14.04 -7.48 -1.97
N THR A 199 -15.06 -6.87 -1.37
CA THR A 199 -15.25 -6.77 0.09
C THR A 199 -15.48 -8.12 0.80
N TYR A 200 -15.84 -9.18 0.07
CA TYR A 200 -15.96 -10.53 0.61
C TYR A 200 -14.60 -11.19 0.92
N ILE A 201 -13.49 -10.70 0.32
CA ILE A 201 -12.17 -11.17 0.67
C ILE A 201 -11.78 -10.60 2.04
N LYS A 202 -11.54 -11.50 2.99
CA LYS A 202 -11.17 -11.19 4.36
C LYS A 202 -9.66 -11.30 4.61
N PHE A 203 -9.01 -12.25 3.91
CA PHE A 203 -7.60 -12.58 4.10
C PHE A 203 -6.84 -12.45 2.78
N VAL A 204 -5.72 -11.72 2.81
CA VAL A 204 -4.89 -11.51 1.62
C VAL A 204 -3.44 -11.85 1.92
N LEU A 205 -2.90 -12.83 1.19
CA LEU A 205 -1.49 -13.20 1.27
C LEU A 205 -0.70 -12.44 0.21
N PHE A 206 0.42 -11.82 0.60
CA PHE A 206 1.29 -11.11 -0.34
C PHE A 206 2.76 -11.26 0.03
N LYS A 207 3.66 -10.94 -0.90
CA LYS A 207 5.10 -10.84 -0.67
C LYS A 207 5.55 -9.38 -0.77
N MET A 208 5.67 -8.86 -2.00
CA MET A 208 6.07 -7.49 -2.29
C MET A 208 5.03 -6.70 -3.09
N ALA A 209 4.02 -7.38 -3.66
CA ALA A 209 3.09 -6.78 -4.63
C ALA A 209 2.31 -5.56 -4.11
N LEU A 210 2.12 -5.44 -2.80
CA LEU A 210 1.37 -4.32 -2.20
C LEU A 210 2.20 -3.05 -2.01
N THR A 211 3.44 -3.01 -2.48
CA THR A 211 4.31 -1.83 -2.34
C THR A 211 3.99 -0.73 -3.35
N THR A 212 3.37 -1.08 -4.49
CA THR A 212 3.02 -0.15 -5.56
C THR A 212 1.61 -0.41 -6.09
N GLY A 213 0.90 0.67 -6.47
CA GLY A 213 -0.39 0.56 -7.15
C GLY A 213 -1.58 0.07 -6.32
N TRP A 214 -1.40 -0.13 -5.02
CA TRP A 214 -2.43 -0.58 -4.11
C TRP A 214 -2.88 0.55 -3.17
N ASP A 215 -4.17 0.62 -2.90
CA ASP A 215 -4.79 1.50 -1.91
C ASP A 215 -6.00 0.76 -1.31
N CYS A 216 -5.96 0.47 -0.02
CA CYS A 216 -7.00 -0.33 0.61
C CYS A 216 -7.30 0.15 2.05
N PRO A 217 -8.12 1.19 2.19
CA PRO A 217 -8.54 1.71 3.49
C PRO A 217 -9.17 0.65 4.42
N ARG A 218 -9.84 -0.35 3.87
CA ARG A 218 -10.40 -1.47 4.66
C ARG A 218 -9.37 -2.50 5.14
N ALA A 219 -8.11 -2.39 4.73
CA ALA A 219 -7.01 -3.15 5.33
C ALA A 219 -6.73 -2.58 6.72
N GLU A 220 -7.36 -3.16 7.74
CA GLU A 220 -7.30 -2.67 9.11
C GLU A 220 -6.19 -3.31 9.92
N VAL A 221 -5.81 -4.53 9.56
CA VAL A 221 -4.78 -5.28 10.25
C VAL A 221 -3.77 -5.82 9.24
N MET A 222 -2.51 -5.73 9.59
CA MET A 222 -1.41 -6.33 8.83
C MET A 222 -0.52 -7.14 9.76
N MET A 223 -0.11 -8.31 9.30
CA MET A 223 0.90 -9.16 9.93
C MET A 223 2.00 -9.47 8.92
N SER A 224 3.26 -9.45 9.34
CA SER A 224 4.41 -9.77 8.51
C SER A 224 5.23 -10.90 9.12
N PHE A 225 5.48 -11.94 8.31
CA PHE A 225 6.47 -12.99 8.60
C PHE A 225 7.89 -12.60 8.15
N ARG A 226 8.05 -11.45 7.50
CA ARG A 226 9.35 -10.95 7.07
C ARG A 226 9.99 -10.13 8.16
N THR A 227 11.29 -10.32 8.37
CA THR A 227 12.07 -9.39 9.17
C THR A 227 12.13 -8.05 8.44
N ALA A 228 11.71 -6.99 9.10
CA ALA A 228 11.77 -5.64 8.57
C ALA A 228 13.24 -5.22 8.44
N GLN A 229 13.69 -4.99 7.21
CA GLN A 229 15.02 -4.48 6.91
C GLN A 229 14.98 -3.12 6.18
N ASP A 230 13.79 -2.67 5.78
CA ASP A 230 13.60 -1.43 5.03
C ASP A 230 12.41 -0.65 5.60
N ASP A 231 12.73 0.36 6.38
CA ASP A 231 11.74 1.27 7.00
C ASP A 231 10.88 1.98 5.93
N THR A 232 11.44 2.23 4.74
CA THR A 232 10.73 2.87 3.64
C THR A 232 9.59 1.99 3.13
N LEU A 233 9.85 0.68 3.02
CA LEU A 233 8.86 -0.30 2.58
C LEU A 233 7.69 -0.37 3.57
N ILE A 234 7.99 -0.43 4.87
CA ILE A 234 6.98 -0.46 5.92
C ILE A 234 6.15 0.82 5.90
N ALA A 235 6.79 1.97 5.81
CA ALA A 235 6.11 3.27 5.73
C ALA A 235 5.19 3.36 4.50
N GLN A 236 5.60 2.81 3.36
CA GLN A 236 4.77 2.76 2.16
C GLN A 236 3.55 1.85 2.32
N LEU A 237 3.71 0.68 2.92
CA LEU A 237 2.59 -0.24 3.19
C LEU A 237 1.60 0.39 4.17
N ILE A 238 2.09 0.91 5.29
CA ILE A 238 1.26 1.60 6.28
C ILE A 238 0.54 2.79 5.64
N GLY A 239 1.23 3.61 4.86
CA GLY A 239 0.65 4.76 4.17
C GLY A 239 -0.56 4.45 3.29
N ARG A 240 -0.68 3.21 2.81
CA ARG A 240 -1.81 2.73 1.99
C ARG A 240 -2.98 2.19 2.83
N MET A 241 -2.73 1.92 4.11
CA MET A 241 -3.72 1.41 5.05
C MET A 241 -4.26 2.50 5.99
N VAL A 242 -3.59 3.65 6.10
CA VAL A 242 -3.93 4.69 7.09
C VAL A 242 -5.16 5.52 6.74
N ARG A 243 -5.69 5.40 5.53
CA ARG A 243 -6.92 6.11 5.15
C ARG A 243 -8.12 5.49 5.85
N THR A 244 -9.10 6.33 6.24
CA THR A 244 -10.36 5.82 6.77
C THR A 244 -11.21 5.24 5.64
N PRO A 245 -11.85 4.07 5.84
CA PRO A 245 -12.69 3.43 4.80
C PRO A 245 -13.84 4.30 4.32
N LEU A 246 -14.37 5.18 5.16
CA LEU A 246 -15.49 6.05 4.84
C LEU A 246 -15.07 7.45 4.40
N ALA A 247 -13.77 7.72 4.27
CA ALA A 247 -13.20 9.04 3.94
C ALA A 247 -13.75 10.18 4.83
N ARG A 248 -14.11 9.86 6.06
CA ARG A 248 -14.61 10.80 7.08
C ARG A 248 -14.20 10.35 8.47
N ARG A 249 -14.28 11.26 9.44
CA ARG A 249 -14.04 10.91 10.83
C ARG A 249 -15.10 9.92 11.33
N ILE A 250 -14.65 8.93 12.09
CA ILE A 250 -15.47 7.91 12.73
C ILE A 250 -15.51 8.26 14.20
N GLU A 251 -16.70 8.61 14.70
CA GLU A 251 -16.95 9.01 16.10
C GLU A 251 -17.69 7.93 16.86
#